data_825bc51fd9a1c47c96a9402fe3474c35
#
_entry.id   825bc51fd9a1c47c96a9402fe3474c35
#
_cell.length_a   1.000
_cell.length_b   1.000
_cell.length_c   1.000
_cell.angle_alpha   90.00
_cell.angle_beta   90.00
_cell.angle_gamma   90.00
#
_symmetry.space_group_name_H-M   'P 1'
#
loop_
_entity.id
_entity.type
_entity.pdbx_description
1 polymer ?
#
loop_
_entity_poly.entity_id
_entity_poly.type
_entity_poly.pdbx_seq_one_letter_code
_entity_poly.pdbx_strand_id
1 'polypeptide(L)'
;LNVLQPPSGDGKLAVSDLFDFSIYVDARTSDIATWYEERFLALQRGSFTNPSSYFTVYADLTEQEARLKARSFWSTINEPNLVQNVLPTRARADLVLRKASDHTVKSVLVRKI
;
A
#
# COMPACT_ATOMS: atom_id res chain seq x y z
N LEU A 1 -6.68 -4.70 5.02
CA LEU A 1 -6.72 -4.59 6.49
C LEU A 1 -5.54 -3.76 7.00
N ASN A 2 -5.82 -2.70 7.72
CA ASN A 2 -4.79 -1.89 8.37
C ASN A 2 -4.69 -2.32 9.84
N VAL A 3 -3.71 -3.15 10.12
CA VAL A 3 -3.55 -3.79 11.45
C VAL A 3 -3.16 -2.81 12.56
N LEU A 4 -2.64 -1.62 12.21
CA LEU A 4 -2.26 -0.61 13.19
C LEU A 4 -3.33 0.48 13.38
N GLN A 5 -4.44 0.38 12.67
CA GLN A 5 -5.53 1.35 12.80
C GLN A 5 -6.17 1.26 14.19
N PRO A 6 -6.42 2.42 14.87
CA PRO A 6 -7.11 2.41 16.16
C PRO A 6 -8.53 1.86 16.03
N PRO A 7 -9.10 1.32 17.13
CA PRO A 7 -10.49 0.86 17.12
C PRO A 7 -11.44 2.04 16.92
N SER A 8 -12.58 1.78 16.27
CA SER A 8 -13.58 2.80 15.93
C SER A 8 -14.60 3.08 17.03
N GLY A 9 -14.44 2.52 18.22
CA GLY A 9 -15.37 2.72 19.33
C GLY A 9 -14.76 2.41 20.68
N ASP A 10 -15.38 2.93 21.74
CA ASP A 10 -14.91 2.72 23.11
C ASP A 10 -14.99 1.24 23.51
N GLY A 11 -13.97 0.76 24.22
CA GLY A 11 -13.90 -0.61 24.72
C GLY A 11 -13.65 -1.68 23.68
N LYS A 12 -13.45 -1.32 22.42
CA LYS A 12 -13.11 -2.28 21.38
C LYS A 12 -11.62 -2.55 21.35
N LEU A 13 -11.27 -3.82 21.20
CA LEU A 13 -9.89 -4.26 21.03
C LEU A 13 -9.39 -3.89 19.65
N ALA A 14 -8.23 -3.23 19.57
CA ALA A 14 -7.54 -3.02 18.29
C ALA A 14 -6.82 -4.31 17.88
N VAL A 15 -6.73 -4.56 16.58
CA VAL A 15 -5.98 -5.74 16.09
C VAL A 15 -4.53 -5.68 16.55
N SER A 16 -3.94 -4.47 16.61
CA SER A 16 -2.57 -4.26 17.10
C SER A 16 -2.35 -4.70 18.55
N ASP A 17 -3.39 -4.77 19.36
CA ASP A 17 -3.29 -5.22 20.76
C ASP A 17 -2.96 -6.72 20.86
N LEU A 18 -3.12 -7.46 19.77
CA LEU A 18 -2.83 -8.89 19.69
C LEU A 18 -1.39 -9.19 19.27
N PHE A 19 -0.60 -8.16 18.96
CA PHE A 19 0.76 -8.32 18.46
C PHE A 19 1.79 -7.95 19.54
N ASP A 20 2.88 -8.72 19.58
CA ASP A 20 4.02 -8.41 20.44
C ASP A 20 4.93 -7.35 19.82
N PHE A 21 4.94 -7.26 18.49
CA PHE A 21 5.81 -6.35 17.75
C PHE A 21 5.21 -6.00 16.41
N SER A 22 5.38 -4.75 15.95
CA SER A 22 4.84 -4.29 14.68
C SER A 22 5.89 -3.51 13.90
N ILE A 23 5.83 -3.67 12.57
CA ILE A 23 6.71 -2.99 11.62
C ILE A 23 5.88 -2.21 10.62
N TYR A 24 6.22 -0.94 10.44
CA TYR A 24 5.65 -0.10 9.38
C TYR A 24 6.67 0.02 8.26
N VAL A 25 6.27 -0.33 7.05
CA VAL A 25 7.11 -0.15 5.86
C VAL A 25 6.79 1.21 5.26
N ASP A 26 7.76 2.12 5.35
CA ASP A 26 7.64 3.50 4.90
C ASP A 26 8.38 3.73 3.58
N ALA A 27 7.84 4.62 2.75
CA ALA A 27 8.47 5.05 1.51
C ALA A 27 7.88 6.40 1.11
N ARG A 28 8.52 7.09 0.19
CA ARG A 28 7.95 8.31 -0.39
C ARG A 28 6.66 7.98 -1.13
N THR A 29 5.65 8.81 -0.98
CA THR A 29 4.36 8.62 -1.65
C THR A 29 4.54 8.51 -3.18
N SER A 30 5.44 9.29 -3.76
CA SER A 30 5.76 9.21 -5.18
C SER A 30 6.37 7.87 -5.61
N ASP A 31 7.18 7.26 -4.75
CA ASP A 31 7.74 5.94 -5.01
C ASP A 31 6.66 4.86 -4.96
N ILE A 32 5.78 4.94 -3.96
CA ILE A 32 4.64 4.02 -3.84
C ILE A 32 3.73 4.12 -5.07
N ALA A 33 3.47 5.33 -5.55
CA ALA A 33 2.67 5.56 -6.76
C ALA A 33 3.31 4.89 -7.98
N THR A 34 4.62 5.03 -8.14
CA THR A 34 5.38 4.40 -9.23
C THR A 34 5.30 2.87 -9.14
N TRP A 35 5.50 2.31 -7.96
CA TRP A 35 5.41 0.86 -7.76
C TRP A 35 4.01 0.33 -8.04
N TYR A 36 2.98 1.08 -7.67
CA TYR A 36 1.59 0.72 -7.96
C TYR A 36 1.34 0.65 -9.48
N GLU A 37 1.79 1.66 -10.23
CA GLU A 37 1.66 1.69 -11.68
C GLU A 37 2.38 0.53 -12.35
N GLU A 38 3.62 0.28 -11.95
CA GLU A 38 4.42 -0.83 -12.48
C GLU A 38 3.77 -2.19 -12.18
N ARG A 39 3.23 -2.36 -10.97
CA ARG A 39 2.53 -3.58 -10.60
C ARG A 39 1.25 -3.77 -11.41
N PHE A 40 0.50 -2.71 -11.64
CA PHE A 40 -0.71 -2.78 -12.47
C PHE A 40 -0.37 -3.23 -13.89
N LEU A 41 0.69 -2.69 -14.49
CA LEU A 41 1.14 -3.10 -15.82
C LEU A 41 1.61 -4.55 -15.85
N ALA A 42 2.32 -4.99 -14.83
CA ALA A 42 2.77 -6.38 -14.72
C ALA A 42 1.57 -7.34 -14.59
N LEU A 43 0.56 -6.96 -13.82
CA LEU A 43 -0.67 -7.76 -13.65
C LEU A 43 -1.48 -7.79 -14.95
N GLN A 44 -1.51 -6.70 -15.71
CA GLN A 44 -2.19 -6.67 -17.02
C GLN A 44 -1.59 -7.70 -17.97
N ARG A 45 -0.26 -7.88 -17.95
CA ARG A 45 0.43 -8.84 -18.81
C ARG A 45 0.27 -10.28 -18.34
N GLY A 46 -0.07 -10.49 -17.07
CA GLY A 46 -0.16 -11.81 -16.45
C GLY A 46 -1.56 -12.12 -15.93
N SER A 47 -1.81 -11.83 -14.66
CA SER A 47 -3.05 -12.24 -13.97
C SER A 47 -4.34 -11.70 -14.60
N PHE A 48 -4.30 -10.50 -15.19
CA PHE A 48 -5.49 -9.91 -15.82
C PHE A 48 -5.89 -10.64 -17.10
N THR A 49 -4.98 -11.39 -17.73
CA THR A 49 -5.26 -12.17 -18.93
C THR A 49 -5.93 -13.51 -18.64
N ASN A 50 -5.96 -13.93 -17.38
CA ASN A 50 -6.61 -15.17 -16.98
C ASN A 50 -8.13 -15.01 -17.08
N PRO A 51 -8.86 -15.87 -17.87
CA PRO A 51 -10.31 -15.73 -18.02
C PRO A 51 -11.11 -15.82 -16.74
N SER A 52 -10.58 -16.45 -15.69
CA SER A 52 -11.22 -16.54 -14.38
C SER A 52 -10.92 -15.34 -13.48
N SER A 53 -10.06 -14.43 -13.90
CA SER A 53 -9.72 -13.24 -13.12
C SER A 53 -10.84 -12.21 -13.18
N TYR A 54 -11.14 -11.58 -12.03
CA TYR A 54 -12.07 -10.45 -11.94
C TYR A 54 -11.63 -9.26 -12.82
N PHE A 55 -10.32 -9.13 -13.05
CA PHE A 55 -9.73 -7.98 -13.73
C PHE A 55 -9.48 -8.21 -15.24
N THR A 56 -10.06 -9.25 -15.85
CA THR A 56 -9.90 -9.49 -17.28
C THR A 56 -10.36 -8.33 -18.16
N VAL A 57 -11.28 -7.51 -17.69
CA VAL A 57 -11.76 -6.32 -18.39
C VAL A 57 -10.62 -5.34 -18.71
N TYR A 58 -9.54 -5.35 -17.94
CA TYR A 58 -8.39 -4.48 -18.14
C TYR A 58 -7.30 -5.07 -19.04
N ALA A 59 -7.43 -6.34 -19.42
CA ALA A 59 -6.40 -7.03 -20.22
C ALA A 59 -6.25 -6.47 -21.64
N ASP A 60 -7.33 -5.92 -22.20
CA ASP A 60 -7.35 -5.41 -23.57
C ASP A 60 -6.90 -3.94 -23.70
N LEU A 61 -6.55 -3.29 -22.60
CA LEU A 61 -6.08 -1.92 -22.62
C LEU A 61 -4.67 -1.83 -23.24
N THR A 62 -4.41 -0.77 -23.97
CA THR A 62 -3.04 -0.44 -24.38
C THR A 62 -2.21 -0.11 -23.14
N GLU A 63 -0.88 -0.12 -23.28
CA GLU A 63 0.01 0.25 -22.16
C GLU A 63 -0.30 1.65 -21.65
N GLN A 64 -0.52 2.61 -22.57
CA GLN A 64 -0.86 3.98 -22.17
C GLN A 64 -2.21 4.07 -21.45
N GLU A 65 -3.23 3.37 -21.95
CA GLU A 65 -4.54 3.30 -21.29
C GLU A 65 -4.42 2.65 -19.90
N ALA A 66 -3.62 1.59 -19.78
CA ALA A 66 -3.39 0.92 -18.51
C ALA A 66 -2.69 1.84 -17.49
N ARG A 67 -1.71 2.64 -17.95
CA ARG A 67 -1.03 3.61 -17.08
C ARG A 67 -2.00 4.68 -16.57
N LEU A 68 -2.84 5.20 -17.45
CA LEU A 68 -3.86 6.20 -17.09
C LEU A 68 -4.85 5.61 -16.09
N LYS A 69 -5.25 4.37 -16.29
CA LYS A 69 -6.18 3.68 -15.38
C LYS A 69 -5.55 3.47 -14.01
N ALA A 70 -4.29 3.02 -13.97
CA ALA A 70 -3.55 2.85 -12.73
C ALA A 70 -3.42 4.17 -11.96
N ARG A 71 -3.08 5.26 -12.65
CA ARG A 71 -2.97 6.58 -12.04
C ARG A 71 -4.32 7.07 -11.50
N SER A 72 -5.41 6.77 -12.20
CA SER A 72 -6.75 7.11 -11.75
C SER A 72 -7.11 6.38 -10.46
N PHE A 73 -6.88 5.07 -10.40
CA PHE A 73 -7.11 4.28 -9.19
C PHE A 73 -6.23 4.75 -8.04
N TRP A 74 -4.98 5.07 -8.32
CA TRP A 74 -4.07 5.60 -7.31
C TRP A 74 -4.61 6.89 -6.69
N SER A 75 -4.91 7.88 -7.53
CA SER A 75 -5.31 9.21 -7.06
C SER A 75 -6.68 9.23 -6.40
N THR A 76 -7.62 8.38 -6.82
CA THR A 76 -8.99 8.39 -6.31
C THR A 76 -9.23 7.43 -5.15
N ILE A 77 -8.47 6.36 -5.04
CA ILE A 77 -8.69 5.30 -4.06
C ILE A 77 -7.49 5.09 -3.14
N ASN A 78 -6.33 4.78 -3.73
CA ASN A 78 -5.18 4.29 -2.95
C ASN A 78 -4.44 5.40 -2.22
N GLU A 79 -4.18 6.54 -2.87
CA GLU A 79 -3.50 7.66 -2.23
C GLU A 79 -4.32 8.27 -1.08
N PRO A 80 -5.62 8.54 -1.25
CA PRO A 80 -6.45 8.98 -0.13
C PRO A 80 -6.45 8.00 1.05
N ASN A 81 -6.52 6.70 0.77
CA ASN A 81 -6.44 5.68 1.82
C ASN A 81 -5.09 5.69 2.52
N LEU A 82 -3.99 5.80 1.77
CA LEU A 82 -2.64 5.91 2.34
C LEU A 82 -2.54 7.10 3.29
N VAL A 83 -2.94 8.29 2.82
CA VAL A 83 -2.80 9.53 3.59
C VAL A 83 -3.72 9.55 4.81
N GLN A 84 -4.96 9.11 4.66
CA GLN A 84 -5.99 9.21 5.71
C GLN A 84 -5.94 8.08 6.73
N ASN A 85 -5.60 6.87 6.30
CA ASN A 85 -5.76 5.67 7.13
C ASN A 85 -4.46 4.94 7.43
N VAL A 86 -3.47 5.00 6.54
CA VAL A 86 -2.22 4.23 6.69
C VAL A 86 -1.11 5.07 7.31
N LEU A 87 -0.79 6.21 6.72
CA LEU A 87 0.27 7.09 7.24
C LEU A 87 0.10 7.47 8.71
N PRO A 88 -1.09 7.80 9.20
CA PRO A 88 -1.26 8.13 10.62
C PRO A 88 -0.89 6.99 11.58
N THR A 89 -0.85 5.75 11.13
CA THR A 89 -0.49 4.59 11.98
C THR A 89 1.01 4.41 12.15
N ARG A 90 1.83 5.14 11.40
CA ARG A 90 3.30 5.03 11.46
C ARG A 90 3.83 5.20 12.88
N ALA A 91 3.28 6.16 13.62
CA ALA A 91 3.70 6.44 15.00
C ALA A 91 3.35 5.32 15.98
N ARG A 92 2.46 4.40 15.62
CA ARG A 92 2.06 3.27 16.45
C ARG A 92 2.94 2.03 16.26
N ALA A 93 3.77 2.01 15.23
CA ALA A 93 4.65 0.89 14.95
C ALA A 93 5.85 0.89 15.89
N ASP A 94 6.33 -0.29 16.25
CA ASP A 94 7.54 -0.44 17.07
C ASP A 94 8.79 -0.15 16.25
N LEU A 95 8.74 -0.43 14.96
CA LEU A 95 9.85 -0.24 14.03
C LEU A 95 9.34 0.28 12.70
N VAL A 96 10.07 1.21 12.09
CA VAL A 96 9.78 1.72 10.76
C VAL A 96 10.94 1.40 9.83
N LEU A 97 10.66 0.62 8.77
CA LEU A 97 11.60 0.36 7.69
C LEU A 97 11.36 1.37 6.58
N ARG A 98 12.35 2.21 6.29
CA ARG A 98 12.27 3.19 5.21
C ARG A 98 12.91 2.61 3.95
N LYS A 99 12.14 2.54 2.87
CA LYS A 99 12.57 2.03 1.59
C LYS A 99 12.94 3.15 0.62
N ALA A 100 13.99 2.92 -0.15
CA ALA A 100 14.33 3.75 -1.30
C ALA A 100 13.51 3.34 -2.54
N SER A 101 13.61 4.10 -3.62
CA SER A 101 12.87 3.85 -4.86
C SER A 101 13.18 2.49 -5.50
N ASP A 102 14.37 1.95 -5.26
CA ASP A 102 14.81 0.63 -5.75
C ASP A 102 14.46 -0.52 -4.81
N HIS A 103 13.60 -0.29 -3.83
CA HIS A 103 13.18 -1.23 -2.78
C HIS A 103 14.22 -1.59 -1.73
N THR A 104 15.43 -1.03 -1.79
CA THR A 104 16.41 -1.27 -0.72
C THR A 104 16.00 -0.56 0.57
N VAL A 105 16.42 -1.11 1.70
CA VAL A 105 16.18 -0.48 3.00
C VAL A 105 17.15 0.68 3.18
N LYS A 106 16.61 1.88 3.30
CA LYS A 106 17.37 3.11 3.44
C LYS A 106 17.74 3.39 4.88
N SER A 107 16.82 3.14 5.79
CA SER A 107 17.01 3.32 7.22
C SER A 107 16.01 2.51 8.03
N VAL A 108 16.36 2.28 9.29
CA VAL A 108 15.51 1.59 10.25
C VAL A 108 15.36 2.50 11.48
N LEU A 109 14.12 2.81 11.84
CA LEU A 109 13.82 3.63 13.01
C LEU A 109 13.14 2.76 14.06
N VAL A 110 13.67 2.77 15.27
CA VAL A 110 13.11 2.03 16.40
C VAL A 110 12.43 3.01 17.34
N ARG A 111 11.17 2.71 17.70
CA ARG A 111 10.41 3.57 18.62
C ARG A 111 11.05 3.52 20.01
N LYS A 112 11.27 4.69 20.60
CA LYS A 112 11.69 4.81 21.98
C LYS A 112 10.50 4.54 22.90
N ILE A 113 10.77 3.78 23.94
CA ILE A 113 9.79 3.50 24.99
C ILE A 113 9.84 4.60 26.03
#